data_3c490b4d528c1af4bfda5ed8934aee83
#
_entry.id   3c490b4d528c1af4bfda5ed8934aee83
#
_cell.length_a   1.000
_cell.length_b   1.000
_cell.length_c   1.000
_cell.angle_alpha   90.00
_cell.angle_beta   90.00
_cell.angle_gamma   90.00
#
_symmetry.space_group_name_H-M   'P 1'
#
loop_
_entity.id
_entity.type
_entity.pdbx_description
1 polymer ?
#
loop_
_entity_poly.entity_id
_entity_poly.type
_entity_poly.pdbx_seq_one_letter_code
_entity_poly.pdbx_strand_id
1 'polypeptide(L)'
;MDKRKQLIEKVIEDIYELRKRISSEMHLYFVQANITHSQGLVLNLIKKKGIINIKELASLLSTTSSAATQLVDGLVNKGFLIRKRNPQDRRTLKIELTEKAQKQFEILKNKSFETLASIFNILDDEELSKYYEINNKLLANIPVLCSEDKQKESVKADV
;
A
#
# COMPACT_ATOMS: atom_id res chain seq x y z
N MET A 1 8.63 -17.02 -34.58
CA MET A 1 8.10 -16.42 -33.33
C MET A 1 8.06 -14.92 -33.52
N ASP A 2 6.98 -14.24 -33.23
CA ASP A 2 6.80 -12.80 -33.49
C ASP A 2 7.79 -11.98 -32.63
N LYS A 3 8.65 -11.19 -33.27
CA LYS A 3 9.63 -10.31 -32.60
C LYS A 3 8.98 -9.39 -31.57
N ARG A 4 7.76 -8.93 -31.85
CA ARG A 4 6.97 -8.10 -30.94
C ARG A 4 6.61 -8.84 -29.66
N LYS A 5 6.19 -10.11 -29.76
CA LYS A 5 5.85 -10.95 -28.62
C LYS A 5 7.06 -11.18 -27.72
N GLN A 6 8.22 -11.48 -28.30
CA GLN A 6 9.45 -11.65 -27.53
C GLN A 6 9.86 -10.38 -26.79
N LEU A 7 9.68 -9.21 -27.41
CA LEU A 7 9.96 -7.94 -26.75
C LEU A 7 9.01 -7.67 -25.59
N ILE A 8 7.72 -7.96 -25.77
CA ILE A 8 6.72 -7.83 -24.68
C ILE A 8 7.07 -8.74 -23.50
N GLU A 9 7.45 -10.00 -23.77
CA GLU A 9 7.87 -10.94 -22.72
C GLU A 9 9.05 -10.39 -21.90
N LYS A 10 10.09 -9.87 -22.56
CA LYS A 10 11.23 -9.22 -21.89
C LYS A 10 10.83 -8.01 -21.06
N VAL A 11 9.99 -7.11 -21.61
CA VAL A 11 9.51 -5.94 -20.88
C VAL A 11 8.76 -6.36 -19.61
N ILE A 12 7.95 -7.42 -19.67
CA ILE A 12 7.22 -7.95 -18.51
C ILE A 12 8.20 -8.49 -17.46
N GLU A 13 9.22 -9.25 -17.89
CA GLU A 13 10.28 -9.77 -17.00
C GLU A 13 11.03 -8.63 -16.31
N ASP A 14 11.42 -7.59 -17.06
CA ASP A 14 12.12 -6.41 -16.53
C ASP A 14 11.25 -5.65 -15.51
N ILE A 15 9.95 -5.49 -15.77
CA ILE A 15 9.00 -4.89 -14.83
C ILE A 15 8.94 -5.69 -13.51
N TYR A 16 8.89 -7.02 -13.58
CA TYR A 16 8.90 -7.87 -12.39
C TYR A 16 10.20 -7.76 -11.59
N GLU A 17 11.34 -7.76 -12.27
CA GLU A 17 12.65 -7.63 -11.61
C GLU A 17 12.81 -6.25 -10.97
N LEU A 18 12.43 -5.17 -11.68
CA LEU A 18 12.45 -3.81 -11.13
C LEU A 18 11.56 -3.69 -9.89
N ARG A 19 10.33 -4.20 -9.96
CA ARG A 19 9.42 -4.24 -8.81
C ARG A 19 10.01 -5.00 -7.63
N LYS A 20 10.64 -6.16 -7.87
CA LYS A 20 11.27 -6.97 -6.84
C LYS A 20 12.40 -6.22 -6.14
N ARG A 21 13.29 -5.56 -6.90
CA ARG A 21 14.40 -4.76 -6.35
C ARG A 21 13.88 -3.60 -5.50
N ILE A 22 12.94 -2.83 -6.02
CA ILE A 22 12.31 -1.73 -5.27
C ILE A 22 11.66 -2.24 -3.97
N SER A 23 10.93 -3.37 -4.04
CA SER A 23 10.27 -3.98 -2.86
C SER A 23 11.29 -4.42 -1.82
N SER A 24 12.43 -4.97 -2.23
CA SER A 24 13.49 -5.41 -1.32
C SER A 24 14.11 -4.24 -0.57
N GLU A 25 14.42 -3.16 -1.25
CA GLU A 25 14.92 -1.92 -0.63
C GLU A 25 13.89 -1.35 0.37
N MET A 26 12.63 -1.30 -0.01
CA MET A 26 11.56 -0.84 0.87
C MET A 26 11.38 -1.72 2.11
N HIS A 27 11.59 -3.04 1.98
CA HIS A 27 11.49 -3.97 3.10
C HIS A 27 12.50 -3.67 4.20
N LEU A 28 13.72 -3.28 3.86
CA LEU A 28 14.76 -2.93 4.85
C LEU A 28 14.30 -1.81 5.79
N TYR A 29 13.56 -0.84 5.32
CA TYR A 29 13.04 0.26 6.17
C TYR A 29 11.98 -0.22 7.17
N PHE A 30 11.12 -1.15 6.77
CA PHE A 30 10.15 -1.76 7.68
C PHE A 30 10.83 -2.58 8.77
N VAL A 31 11.88 -3.34 8.41
CA VAL A 31 12.69 -4.11 9.36
C VAL A 31 13.36 -3.18 10.37
N GLN A 32 13.98 -2.08 9.92
CA GLN A 32 14.61 -1.07 10.81
C GLN A 32 13.59 -0.44 11.78
N ALA A 33 12.35 -0.23 11.32
CA ALA A 33 11.26 0.28 12.16
C ALA A 33 10.63 -0.81 13.05
N ASN A 34 11.10 -2.06 12.97
CA ASN A 34 10.49 -3.23 13.63
C ASN A 34 9.00 -3.38 13.31
N ILE A 35 8.62 -3.18 12.05
CA ILE A 35 7.25 -3.25 11.53
C ILE A 35 7.17 -4.43 10.56
N THR A 36 6.22 -5.35 10.76
CA THR A 36 5.95 -6.42 9.82
C THR A 36 5.24 -5.88 8.56
N HIS A 37 5.27 -6.63 7.46
CA HIS A 37 4.55 -6.26 6.23
C HIS A 37 3.06 -6.01 6.48
N SER A 38 2.39 -6.90 7.20
CA SER A 38 0.97 -6.76 7.54
C SER A 38 0.71 -5.52 8.41
N GLN A 39 1.60 -5.21 9.36
CA GLN A 39 1.53 -3.99 10.14
C GLN A 39 1.73 -2.73 9.27
N GLY A 40 2.63 -2.78 8.30
CA GLY A 40 2.81 -1.72 7.32
C GLY A 40 1.56 -1.46 6.48
N LEU A 41 0.85 -2.51 6.05
CA LEU A 41 -0.44 -2.38 5.36
C LEU A 41 -1.50 -1.69 6.23
N VAL A 42 -1.62 -2.09 7.50
CA VAL A 42 -2.53 -1.45 8.46
C VAL A 42 -2.24 0.05 8.57
N LEU A 43 -0.97 0.41 8.81
CA LEU A 43 -0.55 1.81 8.92
C LEU A 43 -0.88 2.61 7.67
N ASN A 44 -0.62 2.05 6.47
CA ASN A 44 -0.91 2.70 5.20
C ASN A 44 -2.41 2.91 4.97
N LEU A 45 -3.25 1.93 5.33
CA LEU A 45 -4.71 2.06 5.25
C LEU A 45 -5.21 3.16 6.17
N ILE A 46 -4.74 3.21 7.42
CA ILE A 46 -5.14 4.25 8.37
C ILE A 46 -4.64 5.63 7.92
N LYS A 47 -3.43 5.72 7.32
CA LYS A 47 -2.93 6.97 6.73
C LYS A 47 -3.84 7.49 5.62
N LYS A 48 -4.32 6.60 4.75
CA LYS A 48 -5.18 6.96 3.61
C LYS A 48 -6.62 7.30 4.01
N LYS A 49 -7.17 6.57 4.95
CA LYS A 49 -8.58 6.69 5.38
C LYS A 49 -8.76 7.66 6.55
N GLY A 50 -7.70 7.98 7.28
CA GLY A 50 -7.76 8.74 8.52
C GLY A 50 -8.20 7.84 9.68
N ILE A 51 -9.35 8.14 10.26
CA ILE A 51 -9.89 7.41 11.41
C ILE A 51 -10.67 6.19 10.94
N ILE A 52 -10.38 5.01 11.50
CA ILE A 52 -11.00 3.75 11.14
C ILE A 52 -11.37 2.92 12.39
N ASN A 53 -12.37 2.08 12.30
CA ASN A 53 -12.69 1.09 13.35
C ASN A 53 -12.19 -0.32 12.97
N ILE A 54 -12.16 -1.24 13.94
CA ILE A 54 -11.63 -2.61 13.74
C ILE A 54 -12.41 -3.37 12.66
N LYS A 55 -13.74 -3.24 12.60
CA LYS A 55 -14.57 -3.98 11.63
C LYS A 55 -14.27 -3.52 10.20
N GLU A 56 -14.18 -2.21 10.01
CA GLU A 56 -13.83 -1.61 8.73
C GLU A 56 -12.40 -2.00 8.30
N LEU A 57 -11.45 -1.96 9.24
CA LEU A 57 -10.07 -2.39 8.98
C LEU A 57 -10.01 -3.87 8.59
N ALA A 58 -10.72 -4.75 9.29
CA ALA A 58 -10.79 -6.17 8.97
C ALA A 58 -11.35 -6.42 7.57
N SER A 59 -12.41 -5.72 7.19
CA SER A 59 -12.99 -5.77 5.84
C SER A 59 -11.98 -5.34 4.77
N LEU A 60 -11.31 -4.20 4.95
CA LEU A 60 -10.31 -3.69 4.01
C LEU A 60 -9.09 -4.61 3.85
N LEU A 61 -8.74 -5.33 4.91
CA LEU A 61 -7.64 -6.31 4.90
C LEU A 61 -8.08 -7.71 4.44
N SER A 62 -9.37 -7.92 4.17
CA SER A 62 -9.96 -9.24 3.90
C SER A 62 -9.57 -10.27 4.97
N THR A 63 -9.67 -9.89 6.25
CA THR A 63 -9.27 -10.71 7.40
C THR A 63 -10.35 -10.70 8.49
N THR A 64 -10.14 -11.46 9.57
CA THR A 64 -11.04 -11.49 10.72
C THR A 64 -10.84 -10.28 11.64
N SER A 65 -11.88 -9.88 12.38
CA SER A 65 -11.77 -8.83 13.39
C SER A 65 -10.74 -9.17 14.49
N SER A 66 -10.57 -10.45 14.82
CA SER A 66 -9.56 -10.91 15.77
C SER A 66 -8.14 -10.66 15.24
N ALA A 67 -7.85 -11.05 14.00
CA ALA A 67 -6.55 -10.81 13.37
C ALA A 67 -6.26 -9.30 13.21
N ALA A 68 -7.25 -8.51 12.79
CA ALA A 68 -7.13 -7.07 12.72
C ALA A 68 -6.83 -6.45 14.10
N THR A 69 -7.49 -6.95 15.16
CA THR A 69 -7.22 -6.52 16.54
C THR A 69 -5.79 -6.80 16.95
N GLN A 70 -5.26 -8.00 16.69
CA GLN A 70 -3.87 -8.37 17.01
C GLN A 70 -2.85 -7.46 16.29
N LEU A 71 -3.09 -7.15 15.01
CA LEU A 71 -2.23 -6.23 14.26
C LEU A 71 -2.23 -4.82 14.86
N VAL A 72 -3.42 -4.34 15.24
CA VAL A 72 -3.58 -3.03 15.90
C VAL A 72 -2.92 -3.03 17.28
N ASP A 73 -3.12 -4.08 18.10
CA ASP A 73 -2.48 -4.20 19.42
C ASP A 73 -0.97 -4.15 19.31
N GLY A 74 -0.39 -4.89 18.38
CA GLY A 74 1.04 -4.85 18.11
C GLY A 74 1.54 -3.46 17.73
N LEU A 75 0.76 -2.70 16.96
CA LEU A 75 1.12 -1.32 16.56
C LEU A 75 0.89 -0.30 17.69
N VAL A 76 -0.12 -0.48 18.52
CA VAL A 76 -0.34 0.33 19.74
C VAL A 76 0.82 0.12 20.71
N ASN A 77 1.23 -1.13 20.96
CA ASN A 77 2.36 -1.45 21.84
C ASN A 77 3.69 -0.85 21.33
N LYS A 78 3.86 -0.74 20.02
CA LYS A 78 5.01 -0.07 19.39
C LYS A 78 4.88 1.47 19.35
N GLY A 79 3.74 2.01 19.77
CA GLY A 79 3.46 3.44 19.81
C GLY A 79 3.20 4.06 18.42
N PHE A 80 2.81 3.28 17.42
CA PHE A 80 2.44 3.78 16.09
C PHE A 80 0.96 4.12 15.97
N LEU A 81 0.10 3.45 16.75
CA LEU A 81 -1.33 3.69 16.77
C LEU A 81 -1.81 4.07 18.16
N ILE A 82 -2.90 4.82 18.22
CA ILE A 82 -3.67 5.06 19.43
C ILE A 82 -5.13 4.70 19.21
N ARG A 83 -5.79 4.25 20.29
CA ARG A 83 -7.23 4.05 20.34
C ARG A 83 -7.88 5.22 21.06
N LYS A 84 -8.86 5.84 20.41
CA LYS A 84 -9.68 6.90 21.00
C LYS A 84 -11.14 6.47 21.04
N ARG A 85 -11.87 6.92 22.06
CA ARG A 85 -13.32 6.73 22.07
C ARG A 85 -13.95 7.56 20.96
N ASN A 86 -14.90 6.97 20.22
CA ASN A 86 -15.67 7.72 19.24
C ASN A 86 -16.59 8.71 19.98
N PRO A 87 -16.51 10.02 19.76
CA PRO A 87 -17.41 10.99 20.40
C PRO A 87 -18.88 10.77 20.06
N GLN A 88 -19.15 10.26 18.85
CA GLN A 88 -20.51 10.03 18.33
C GLN A 88 -21.10 8.68 18.79
N ASP A 89 -20.24 7.69 19.06
CA ASP A 89 -20.65 6.38 19.56
C ASP A 89 -19.57 5.83 20.51
N ARG A 90 -19.82 5.98 21.82
CA ARG A 90 -18.88 5.56 22.87
C ARG A 90 -18.64 4.05 22.91
N ARG A 91 -19.43 3.25 22.19
CA ARG A 91 -19.27 1.79 22.08
C ARG A 91 -18.23 1.40 21.04
N THR A 92 -17.86 2.32 20.15
CA THR A 92 -16.86 2.09 19.10
C THR A 92 -15.55 2.80 19.41
N LEU A 93 -14.44 2.09 19.21
CA LEU A 93 -13.10 2.67 19.30
C LEU A 93 -12.66 3.08 17.90
N LYS A 94 -12.13 4.27 17.80
CA LYS A 94 -11.45 4.81 16.63
C LYS A 94 -9.94 4.57 16.75
N ILE A 95 -9.31 4.23 15.65
CA ILE A 95 -7.88 3.97 15.57
C ILE A 95 -7.28 5.08 14.74
N GLU A 96 -6.22 5.71 15.26
CA GLU A 96 -5.52 6.83 14.62
C GLU A 96 -4.02 6.61 14.66
N LEU A 97 -3.31 7.24 13.72
CA LEU A 97 -1.85 7.31 13.73
C LEU A 97 -1.38 8.26 14.84
N THR A 98 -0.31 7.88 15.53
CA THR A 98 0.41 8.78 16.42
C THR A 98 1.31 9.73 15.63
N GLU A 99 1.79 10.81 16.27
CA GLU A 99 2.81 11.68 15.69
C GLU A 99 4.09 10.92 15.34
N LYS A 100 4.47 9.93 16.17
CA LYS A 100 5.58 9.02 15.88
C LYS A 100 5.38 8.30 14.55
N ALA A 101 4.17 7.75 14.31
CA ALA A 101 3.85 7.08 13.06
C ALA A 101 3.91 8.06 11.87
N GLN A 102 3.37 9.26 12.02
CA GLN A 102 3.39 10.29 10.98
C GLN A 102 4.83 10.68 10.60
N LYS A 103 5.69 10.96 11.59
CA LYS A 103 7.11 11.24 11.37
C LYS A 103 7.83 10.08 10.67
N GLN A 104 7.56 8.85 11.10
CA GLN A 104 8.15 7.66 10.48
C GLN A 104 7.70 7.51 9.02
N PHE A 105 6.45 7.80 8.70
CA PHE A 105 5.98 7.80 7.31
C PHE A 105 6.67 8.85 6.45
N GLU A 106 6.91 10.05 6.97
CA GLU A 106 7.65 11.07 6.20
C GLU A 106 9.10 10.64 5.94
N ILE A 107 9.76 10.06 6.92
CA ILE A 107 11.11 9.50 6.74
C ILE A 107 11.10 8.40 5.68
N LEU A 108 10.17 7.46 5.76
CA LEU A 108 10.03 6.36 4.79
C LEU A 108 9.73 6.88 3.38
N LYS A 109 8.84 7.87 3.28
CA LYS A 109 8.49 8.50 2.00
C LYS A 109 9.71 9.15 1.35
N ASN A 110 10.48 9.93 2.12
CA ASN A 110 11.66 10.61 1.60
C ASN A 110 12.74 9.61 1.16
N LYS A 111 13.03 8.60 1.98
CA LYS A 111 13.98 7.54 1.63
C LYS A 111 13.53 6.74 0.41
N SER A 112 12.25 6.41 0.33
CA SER A 112 11.69 5.74 -0.85
C SER A 112 11.82 6.58 -2.10
N PHE A 113 11.56 7.88 -1.98
CA PHE A 113 11.72 8.83 -3.08
C PHE A 113 13.19 8.90 -3.52
N GLU A 114 14.14 9.03 -2.59
CA GLU A 114 15.57 9.06 -2.89
C GLU A 114 16.04 7.79 -3.60
N THR A 115 15.61 6.61 -3.12
CA THR A 115 15.93 5.33 -3.75
C THR A 115 15.36 5.23 -5.17
N LEU A 116 14.08 5.61 -5.36
CA LEU A 116 13.46 5.59 -6.66
C LEU A 116 14.08 6.64 -7.61
N ALA A 117 14.33 7.85 -7.10
CA ALA A 117 14.97 8.89 -7.88
C ALA A 117 16.36 8.47 -8.37
N SER A 118 17.14 7.76 -7.54
CA SER A 118 18.47 7.28 -7.93
C SER A 118 18.43 6.30 -9.13
N ILE A 119 17.35 5.51 -9.26
CA ILE A 119 17.16 4.62 -10.41
C ILE A 119 16.92 5.43 -11.68
N PHE A 120 16.15 6.52 -11.59
CA PHE A 120 15.83 7.37 -12.74
C PHE A 120 16.93 8.37 -13.11
N ASN A 121 17.88 8.64 -12.21
CA ASN A 121 19.02 9.54 -12.49
C ASN A 121 19.96 9.05 -13.60
N ILE A 122 19.83 7.79 -14.05
CA ILE A 122 20.56 7.26 -15.20
C ILE A 122 19.98 7.73 -16.54
N LEU A 123 18.75 8.25 -16.53
CA LEU A 123 18.06 8.76 -17.71
C LEU A 123 18.33 10.26 -17.85
N ASP A 124 18.50 10.72 -19.07
CA ASP A 124 18.46 12.15 -19.35
C ASP A 124 17.01 12.68 -19.35
N ASP A 125 16.86 14.00 -19.49
CA ASP A 125 15.53 14.65 -19.40
C ASP A 125 14.59 14.21 -20.52
N GLU A 126 15.11 13.92 -21.72
CA GLU A 126 14.31 13.47 -22.87
C GLU A 126 13.86 12.02 -22.66
N GLU A 127 14.75 11.14 -22.23
CA GLU A 127 14.43 9.75 -21.90
C GLU A 127 13.43 9.65 -20.76
N LEU A 128 13.60 10.46 -19.70
CA LEU A 128 12.68 10.50 -18.57
C LEU A 128 11.29 10.98 -19.01
N SER A 129 11.21 12.00 -19.85
CA SER A 129 9.94 12.50 -20.39
C SER A 129 9.24 11.44 -21.25
N LYS A 130 9.96 10.76 -22.14
CA LYS A 130 9.42 9.65 -22.94
C LYS A 130 8.92 8.50 -22.07
N TYR A 131 9.72 8.14 -21.05
CA TYR A 131 9.31 7.09 -20.10
C TYR A 131 8.00 7.46 -19.40
N TYR A 132 7.87 8.72 -18.94
CA TYR A 132 6.66 9.21 -18.30
C TYR A 132 5.43 9.14 -19.22
N GLU A 133 5.55 9.55 -20.49
CA GLU A 133 4.48 9.46 -21.49
C GLU A 133 4.04 8.01 -21.75
N ILE A 134 5.02 7.10 -21.94
CA ILE A 134 4.74 5.67 -22.17
C ILE A 134 4.03 5.07 -20.94
N ASN A 135 4.51 5.37 -19.74
CA ASN A 135 3.93 4.89 -18.51
C ASN A 135 2.48 5.37 -18.33
N ASN A 136 2.20 6.64 -18.59
CA ASN A 136 0.83 7.18 -18.56
C ASN A 136 -0.09 6.49 -19.57
N LYS A 137 0.41 6.25 -20.79
CA LYS A 137 -0.36 5.52 -21.82
C LYS A 137 -0.68 4.10 -21.38
N LEU A 138 0.25 3.40 -20.73
CA LEU A 138 -0.01 2.06 -20.18
C LEU A 138 -1.04 2.11 -19.05
N LEU A 139 -0.88 3.02 -18.08
CA LEU A 139 -1.78 3.18 -16.93
C LEU A 139 -3.22 3.50 -17.37
N ALA A 140 -3.39 4.36 -18.38
CA ALA A 140 -4.72 4.70 -18.90
C ALA A 140 -5.45 3.53 -19.57
N ASN A 141 -4.72 2.47 -19.98
CA ASN A 141 -5.28 1.30 -20.64
C ASN A 141 -5.30 0.03 -19.76
N ILE A 142 -4.87 0.13 -18.49
CA ILE A 142 -5.04 -0.98 -17.56
C ILE A 142 -6.52 -1.01 -17.14
N PRO A 143 -7.25 -2.12 -17.43
CA PRO A 143 -8.61 -2.25 -16.93
C PRO A 143 -8.56 -2.27 -15.40
N VAL A 144 -9.44 -1.48 -14.76
CA VAL A 144 -9.61 -1.49 -13.29
C VAL A 144 -10.34 -2.78 -12.91
N LEU A 145 -9.61 -3.91 -12.91
CA LEU A 145 -10.16 -5.25 -12.72
C LEU A 145 -10.48 -5.60 -11.24
N CYS A 146 -10.33 -4.69 -10.29
CA CYS A 146 -10.40 -5.05 -8.87
C CYS A 146 -11.10 -4.03 -7.96
N SER A 147 -12.27 -3.49 -8.30
CA SER A 147 -13.02 -2.72 -7.29
C SER A 147 -14.55 -2.87 -7.27
N GLU A 148 -15.19 -3.56 -8.22
CA GLU A 148 -16.66 -3.54 -8.29
C GLU A 148 -17.39 -4.91 -8.19
N ASP A 149 -16.70 -6.04 -8.28
CA ASP A 149 -17.40 -7.32 -8.36
C ASP A 149 -17.75 -8.00 -7.03
N LYS A 150 -17.31 -7.49 -5.88
CA LYS A 150 -17.66 -8.07 -4.58
C LYS A 150 -18.92 -7.50 -3.91
N GLN A 151 -19.56 -6.49 -4.49
CA GLN A 151 -20.83 -5.95 -3.96
C GLN A 151 -22.09 -6.51 -4.63
N LYS A 152 -21.98 -7.24 -5.74
CA LYS A 152 -23.17 -7.79 -6.44
C LYS A 152 -23.53 -9.21 -6.08
N GLU A 153 -22.66 -9.98 -5.45
CA GLU A 153 -22.97 -11.38 -5.07
C GLU A 153 -23.63 -11.53 -3.70
N SER A 154 -23.51 -10.55 -2.79
CA SER A 154 -24.14 -10.64 -1.48
C SER A 154 -25.63 -10.28 -1.44
N VAL A 155 -26.21 -9.78 -2.54
CA VAL A 155 -27.64 -9.38 -2.59
C VAL A 155 -28.53 -10.44 -3.25
N LYS A 156 -27.98 -11.55 -3.78
CA LYS A 156 -28.75 -12.61 -4.43
C LYS A 156 -28.91 -13.91 -3.62
N ALA A 157 -28.45 -13.94 -2.37
CA ALA A 157 -28.55 -15.12 -1.53
C ALA A 157 -29.69 -15.08 -0.49
N ASP A 158 -30.54 -14.05 -0.49
CA ASP A 158 -31.71 -13.94 0.39
C ASP A 158 -32.97 -13.64 -0.45
N VAL A 159 -33.40 -14.62 -1.26
CA VAL A 159 -34.79 -14.75 -1.73
C VAL A 159 -35.18 -16.21 -1.75
#